data_5212daa52fb90f8839b7056cef4d50de
#
_entry.id   5212daa52fb90f8839b7056cef4d50de
#
_cell.length_a   1.000
_cell.length_b   1.000
_cell.length_c   1.000
_cell.angle_alpha   90.00
_cell.angle_beta   90.00
_cell.angle_gamma   90.00
#
_symmetry.space_group_name_H-M   'P 1'
#
loop_
_entity.id
_entity.type
_entity.pdbx_description
1 polymer ?
#
loop_
_entity_poly.entity_id
_entity_poly.type
_entity_poly.pdbx_seq_one_letter_code
_entity_poly.pdbx_strand_id
1 'polypeptide(L)'
;MATFDAPSDLSPDSAGSYAGATRSTVRTADGVELALYRWCAGQAAFPPKATVALAHGLAEHAGRYTPLAARLGEAGIELVAVDLRGHGRSPGPRVWAGSIDEYLRDFEALLGAATRSRTPFFLMGHSMGGTIAALYAAERLAHGAAHGQRPAGLILSSPALAPGRDVPRWMIAASQLVSRVWPRYPAMKIDPALLARDSAVVEANRNDPLVHHGPIPARTGAEILVAMKRIERVRAALDLPVLVFHGSDDKLTEPEGSREFAREVGSADCTLTIYEGSYHETMNDLDRARVIDALIEWIAAHSG
;
A
#
# COMPACT_ATOMS: atom_id res chain seq x y z
N MET A 1 7.77 1.61 31.31
CA MET A 1 7.13 2.52 30.35
C MET A 1 8.26 3.15 29.54
N ALA A 2 8.61 2.56 28.41
CA ALA A 2 9.60 3.12 27.51
C ALA A 2 8.87 4.08 26.59
N THR A 3 9.17 5.36 26.71
CA THR A 3 8.73 6.39 25.77
C THR A 3 9.40 6.08 24.42
N PHE A 4 8.62 5.60 23.46
CA PHE A 4 9.03 5.55 22.08
C PHE A 4 9.06 6.98 21.55
N ASP A 5 10.25 7.59 21.54
CA ASP A 5 10.47 8.78 20.72
C ASP A 5 10.22 8.41 19.26
N ALA A 6 9.26 9.08 18.65
CA ALA A 6 9.10 9.03 17.20
C ALA A 6 10.45 9.46 16.60
N PRO A 7 11.03 8.69 15.65
CA PRO A 7 12.25 9.13 15.01
C PRO A 7 11.97 10.44 14.28
N SER A 8 12.51 11.53 14.80
CA SER A 8 12.40 12.88 14.25
C SER A 8 13.20 13.06 12.95
N ASP A 9 13.69 11.98 12.35
CA ASP A 9 14.59 12.04 11.21
C ASP A 9 14.01 11.30 10.00
N LEU A 10 12.89 11.85 9.46
CA LEU A 10 12.41 11.53 8.11
C LEU A 10 13.20 12.29 7.04
N SER A 11 14.27 13.00 7.42
CA SER A 11 15.13 13.67 6.46
C SER A 11 15.85 12.63 5.59
N PRO A 12 15.80 12.77 4.25
CA PRO A 12 16.60 11.93 3.37
C PRO A 12 18.07 12.17 3.69
N ASP A 13 18.85 11.08 3.73
CA ASP A 13 20.29 11.21 3.76
C ASP A 13 20.80 11.97 2.51
N SER A 14 22.06 12.40 2.51
CA SER A 14 22.68 13.17 1.43
C SER A 14 22.66 12.46 0.05
N ALA A 15 22.28 11.18 0.00
CA ALA A 15 22.12 10.37 -1.21
C ALA A 15 20.64 10.25 -1.67
N GLY A 16 19.68 10.85 -0.93
CA GLY A 16 18.25 10.79 -1.24
C GLY A 16 17.62 9.43 -0.96
N SER A 17 18.18 8.64 -0.06
CA SER A 17 17.59 7.41 0.49
C SER A 17 16.80 7.72 1.77
N TYR A 18 16.02 6.76 2.25
CA TYR A 18 15.35 6.83 3.55
C TYR A 18 16.19 6.10 4.60
N ALA A 19 16.04 6.44 5.87
CA ALA A 19 16.82 5.86 6.96
C ALA A 19 16.81 4.33 6.90
N GLY A 20 18.00 3.72 6.91
CA GLY A 20 18.18 2.26 6.82
C GLY A 20 17.87 1.61 5.47
N ALA A 21 17.45 2.36 4.46
CA ALA A 21 17.16 1.83 3.13
C ALA A 21 18.35 1.95 2.18
N THR A 22 18.51 0.95 1.32
CA THR A 22 19.29 1.08 0.09
C THR A 22 18.37 1.54 -1.02
N ARG A 23 18.72 2.67 -1.69
CA ARG A 23 17.99 3.18 -2.85
C ARG A 23 18.60 2.67 -4.14
N SER A 24 17.74 2.30 -5.08
CA SER A 24 18.06 1.96 -6.48
C SER A 24 16.91 2.37 -7.39
N THR A 25 16.91 1.90 -8.63
CA THR A 25 15.78 2.06 -9.54
C THR A 25 15.30 0.71 -10.07
N VAL A 26 14.02 0.65 -10.45
CA VAL A 26 13.45 -0.46 -11.19
C VAL A 26 12.68 0.07 -12.40
N ARG A 27 12.80 -0.61 -13.53
CA ARG A 27 12.14 -0.22 -14.77
C ARG A 27 10.85 -1.01 -14.96
N THR A 28 9.77 -0.29 -15.22
CA THR A 28 8.47 -0.89 -15.57
C THR A 28 8.44 -1.36 -17.02
N ALA A 29 7.46 -2.20 -17.39
CA ALA A 29 7.29 -2.68 -18.76
C ALA A 29 7.03 -1.56 -19.79
N ASP A 30 6.45 -0.45 -19.36
CA ASP A 30 6.23 0.75 -20.18
C ASP A 30 7.38 1.79 -20.09
N GLY A 31 8.51 1.39 -19.49
CA GLY A 31 9.78 2.13 -19.54
C GLY A 31 9.98 3.20 -18.47
N VAL A 32 9.07 3.31 -17.48
CA VAL A 32 9.21 4.24 -16.35
C VAL A 32 10.25 3.72 -15.37
N GLU A 33 11.20 4.56 -14.96
CA GLU A 33 12.17 4.24 -13.90
C GLU A 33 11.66 4.71 -12.55
N LEU A 34 11.23 3.76 -11.69
CA LEU A 34 10.74 4.02 -10.36
C LEU A 34 11.87 4.02 -9.34
N ALA A 35 11.78 4.88 -8.33
CA ALA A 35 12.64 4.82 -7.15
C ALA A 35 12.29 3.58 -6.32
N LEU A 36 13.24 2.69 -6.13
CA LEU A 36 13.12 1.44 -5.37
C LEU A 36 13.92 1.54 -4.08
N TYR A 37 13.33 1.10 -3.00
CA TYR A 37 13.93 1.09 -1.66
C TYR A 37 13.90 -0.32 -1.10
N ARG A 38 14.99 -0.69 -0.43
CA ARG A 38 15.16 -1.99 0.21
C ARG A 38 15.70 -1.78 1.62
N TRP A 39 14.94 -2.17 2.62
CA TRP A 39 15.35 -2.26 4.01
C TRP A 39 15.66 -3.71 4.31
N CYS A 40 16.96 -4.02 4.41
CA CYS A 40 17.42 -5.39 4.68
C CYS A 40 17.06 -5.80 6.11
N ALA A 41 16.68 -7.06 6.27
CA ALA A 41 16.71 -7.69 7.59
C ALA A 41 18.10 -7.50 8.21
N GLY A 42 18.16 -7.13 9.49
CA GLY A 42 19.42 -6.75 10.15
C GLY A 42 20.57 -7.74 9.88
N GLN A 43 21.81 -7.33 10.12
CA GLN A 43 23.06 -8.04 9.72
C GLN A 43 23.13 -9.53 10.11
N ALA A 44 22.30 -9.99 11.04
CA ALA A 44 22.25 -11.36 11.54
C ALA A 44 21.38 -12.34 10.70
N ALA A 45 20.57 -11.85 9.76
CA ALA A 45 19.57 -12.66 9.03
C ALA A 45 19.72 -12.52 7.50
N PHE A 46 20.84 -13.02 6.96
CA PHE A 46 20.97 -13.17 5.51
C PHE A 46 21.08 -14.67 5.17
N PRO A 47 20.23 -15.25 4.31
CA PRO A 47 19.11 -14.61 3.62
C PRO A 47 17.95 -14.22 4.58
N PRO A 48 17.11 -13.24 4.24
CA PRO A 48 15.95 -12.88 5.07
C PRO A 48 14.99 -14.08 5.18
N LYS A 49 14.24 -14.16 6.28
CA LYS A 49 13.23 -15.21 6.48
C LYS A 49 12.06 -15.07 5.49
N ALA A 50 11.73 -13.83 5.18
CA ALA A 50 10.69 -13.47 4.22
C ALA A 50 10.97 -12.08 3.63
N THR A 51 10.32 -11.77 2.51
CA THR A 51 10.35 -10.45 1.85
C THR A 51 8.93 -9.91 1.72
N VAL A 52 8.69 -8.66 2.11
CA VAL A 52 7.42 -7.95 1.90
C VAL A 52 7.61 -6.95 0.76
N ALA A 53 6.81 -7.07 -0.30
CA ALA A 53 6.75 -6.13 -1.42
C ALA A 53 5.58 -5.16 -1.19
N LEU A 54 5.86 -3.89 -0.88
CA LEU A 54 4.89 -2.91 -0.43
C LEU A 54 4.59 -1.84 -1.49
N ALA A 55 3.29 -1.68 -1.82
CA ALA A 55 2.76 -0.52 -2.52
C ALA A 55 2.12 0.46 -1.52
N HIS A 56 2.59 1.70 -1.54
CA HIS A 56 2.08 2.78 -0.69
C HIS A 56 0.72 3.34 -1.17
N GLY A 57 0.09 4.19 -0.36
CA GLY A 57 -1.18 4.82 -0.65
C GLY A 57 -1.09 6.02 -1.61
N LEU A 58 -2.24 6.61 -1.92
CA LEU A 58 -2.34 7.79 -2.77
C LEU A 58 -1.74 9.01 -2.06
N ALA A 59 -0.99 9.83 -2.80
CA ALA A 59 -0.39 11.08 -2.36
C ALA A 59 0.76 10.98 -1.35
N GLU A 60 1.19 9.77 -1.00
CA GLU A 60 2.31 9.49 -0.10
C GLU A 60 3.51 8.86 -0.83
N HIS A 61 4.43 8.23 -0.13
CA HIS A 61 5.63 7.60 -0.67
C HIS A 61 6.19 6.51 0.24
N ALA A 62 7.07 5.66 -0.30
CA ALA A 62 7.67 4.51 0.39
C ALA A 62 8.40 4.86 1.70
N GLY A 63 8.98 6.06 1.82
CA GLY A 63 9.71 6.46 3.02
C GLY A 63 8.89 6.51 4.30
N ARG A 64 7.57 6.68 4.19
CA ARG A 64 6.67 6.69 5.36
C ARG A 64 6.57 5.32 6.05
N TYR A 65 7.07 4.27 5.40
CA TYR A 65 7.12 2.90 5.95
C TYR A 65 8.45 2.56 6.63
N THR A 66 9.37 3.52 6.80
CA THR A 66 10.63 3.31 7.53
C THR A 66 10.42 2.75 8.95
N PRO A 67 9.45 3.23 9.76
CA PRO A 67 9.21 2.64 11.08
C PRO A 67 8.73 1.17 11.02
N LEU A 68 7.87 0.84 10.05
CA LEU A 68 7.45 -0.54 9.80
C LEU A 68 8.65 -1.41 9.38
N ALA A 69 9.48 -0.89 8.47
CA ALA A 69 10.66 -1.59 7.97
C ALA A 69 11.65 -1.94 9.09
N ALA A 70 11.85 -1.04 10.05
CA ALA A 70 12.68 -1.29 11.22
C ALA A 70 12.16 -2.48 12.05
N ARG A 71 10.86 -2.53 12.33
CA ARG A 71 10.22 -3.62 13.08
C ARG A 71 10.25 -4.95 12.32
N LEU A 72 10.02 -4.93 11.00
CA LEU A 72 10.16 -6.11 10.15
C LEU A 72 11.61 -6.62 10.14
N GLY A 73 12.59 -5.70 10.05
CA GLY A 73 14.01 -6.02 10.09
C GLY A 73 14.44 -6.70 11.39
N GLU A 74 13.91 -6.28 12.55
CA GLU A 74 14.12 -6.94 13.85
C GLU A 74 13.63 -8.40 13.84
N ALA A 75 12.55 -8.68 13.11
CA ALA A 75 12.01 -10.04 12.94
C ALA A 75 12.73 -10.87 11.86
N GLY A 76 13.70 -10.27 11.14
CA GLY A 76 14.42 -10.91 10.03
C GLY A 76 13.66 -10.87 8.71
N ILE A 77 12.70 -9.97 8.56
CA ILE A 77 11.88 -9.79 7.36
C ILE A 77 12.39 -8.57 6.59
N GLU A 78 12.61 -8.73 5.29
CA GLU A 78 13.01 -7.65 4.39
C GLU A 78 11.78 -6.87 3.90
N LEU A 79 11.86 -5.54 3.84
CA LEU A 79 10.88 -4.71 3.18
C LEU A 79 11.44 -4.17 1.87
N VAL A 80 10.70 -4.34 0.77
CA VAL A 80 10.99 -3.77 -0.54
C VAL A 80 9.81 -2.92 -0.98
N ALA A 81 10.03 -1.67 -1.33
CA ALA A 81 8.98 -0.77 -1.76
C ALA A 81 9.43 0.12 -2.93
N VAL A 82 8.50 0.61 -3.72
CA VAL A 82 8.75 1.65 -4.73
C VAL A 82 7.97 2.90 -4.38
N ASP A 83 8.48 4.05 -4.77
CA ASP A 83 7.59 5.18 -5.00
C ASP A 83 6.86 4.93 -6.33
N LEU A 84 5.54 4.81 -6.30
CA LEU A 84 4.72 4.64 -7.50
C LEU A 84 4.89 5.85 -8.43
N ARG A 85 4.67 5.67 -9.74
CA ARG A 85 4.74 6.80 -10.69
C ARG A 85 3.94 8.01 -10.19
N GLY A 86 4.50 9.19 -10.35
CA GLY A 86 3.90 10.44 -9.86
C GLY A 86 3.91 10.63 -8.35
N HIS A 87 4.60 9.78 -7.58
CA HIS A 87 4.72 9.88 -6.12
C HIS A 87 6.18 9.94 -5.68
N GLY A 88 6.41 10.47 -4.49
CA GLY A 88 7.72 10.52 -3.87
C GLY A 88 8.81 11.02 -4.82
N ARG A 89 9.83 10.21 -5.05
CA ARG A 89 10.97 10.47 -5.93
C ARG A 89 10.86 9.83 -7.32
N SER A 90 9.76 9.12 -7.59
CA SER A 90 9.50 8.57 -8.92
C SER A 90 9.01 9.64 -9.89
N PRO A 91 9.31 9.49 -11.19
CA PRO A 91 8.92 10.44 -12.21
C PRO A 91 7.42 10.42 -12.49
N GLY A 92 6.97 11.42 -13.23
CA GLY A 92 5.59 11.56 -13.68
C GLY A 92 4.86 12.74 -13.04
N PRO A 93 3.72 13.14 -13.60
CA PRO A 93 2.89 14.18 -13.00
C PRO A 93 2.36 13.74 -11.65
N ARG A 94 2.36 14.64 -10.66
CA ARG A 94 1.98 14.32 -9.28
C ARG A 94 0.58 13.72 -9.19
N VAL A 95 0.49 12.57 -8.49
CA VAL A 95 -0.73 11.79 -8.20
C VAL A 95 -1.58 11.48 -9.44
N TRP A 96 -0.94 11.35 -10.59
CA TRP A 96 -1.60 11.11 -11.86
C TRP A 96 -1.41 9.68 -12.35
N ALA A 97 -2.51 9.03 -12.68
CA ALA A 97 -2.52 7.84 -13.52
C ALA A 97 -3.61 7.98 -14.60
N GLY A 98 -3.27 7.68 -15.83
CA GLY A 98 -4.22 7.62 -16.94
C GLY A 98 -5.10 6.36 -16.90
N SER A 99 -4.59 5.29 -16.28
CA SER A 99 -5.27 4.01 -16.05
C SER A 99 -4.72 3.35 -14.80
N ILE A 100 -5.55 2.60 -14.08
CA ILE A 100 -5.08 1.75 -12.95
C ILE A 100 -4.03 0.72 -13.41
N ASP A 101 -4.07 0.29 -14.67
CA ASP A 101 -3.08 -0.64 -15.23
C ASP A 101 -1.65 -0.06 -15.27
N GLU A 102 -1.49 1.27 -15.21
CA GLU A 102 -0.18 1.89 -15.04
C GLU A 102 0.41 1.56 -13.66
N TYR A 103 -0.38 1.65 -12.59
CA TYR A 103 0.04 1.25 -11.25
C TYR A 103 0.22 -0.28 -11.11
N LEU A 104 -0.55 -1.09 -11.84
CA LEU A 104 -0.32 -2.54 -11.89
C LEU A 104 1.06 -2.87 -12.51
N ARG A 105 1.51 -2.11 -13.53
CA ARG A 105 2.87 -2.25 -14.09
C ARG A 105 3.96 -1.83 -13.09
N ASP A 106 3.71 -0.77 -12.31
CA ASP A 106 4.63 -0.35 -11.25
C ASP A 106 4.77 -1.45 -10.18
N PHE A 107 3.64 -2.03 -9.78
CA PHE A 107 3.62 -3.11 -8.78
C PHE A 107 4.31 -4.39 -9.32
N GLU A 108 4.10 -4.73 -10.57
CA GLU A 108 4.78 -5.86 -11.22
C GLU A 108 6.30 -5.67 -11.24
N ALA A 109 6.78 -4.46 -11.52
CA ALA A 109 8.21 -4.14 -11.46
C ALA A 109 8.77 -4.26 -10.03
N LEU A 110 8.02 -3.83 -9.02
CA LEU A 110 8.36 -4.04 -7.61
C LEU A 110 8.49 -5.52 -7.28
N LEU A 111 7.52 -6.35 -7.70
CA LEU A 111 7.56 -7.81 -7.46
C LEU A 111 8.78 -8.46 -8.10
N GLY A 112 9.13 -8.07 -9.32
CA GLY A 112 10.35 -8.54 -9.99
C GLY A 112 11.63 -8.20 -9.23
N ALA A 113 11.64 -7.09 -8.47
CA ALA A 113 12.76 -6.75 -7.60
C ALA A 113 12.72 -7.53 -6.27
N ALA A 114 11.54 -7.74 -5.68
CA ALA A 114 11.35 -8.40 -4.38
C ALA A 114 11.66 -9.90 -4.43
N THR A 115 11.36 -10.59 -5.55
CA THR A 115 11.55 -12.04 -5.70
C THR A 115 12.99 -12.48 -5.93
N ARG A 116 13.95 -11.55 -6.03
CA ARG A 116 15.38 -11.87 -6.28
C ARG A 116 16.03 -12.70 -5.17
N SER A 117 15.58 -12.57 -3.93
CA SER A 117 16.12 -13.31 -2.78
C SER A 117 15.69 -14.77 -2.73
N ARG A 118 14.70 -15.19 -3.52
CA ARG A 118 14.09 -16.54 -3.52
C ARG A 118 13.56 -17.00 -2.15
N THR A 119 13.35 -16.08 -1.22
CA THR A 119 12.69 -16.33 0.05
C THR A 119 11.17 -16.26 -0.12
N PRO A 120 10.35 -16.80 0.80
CA PRO A 120 8.92 -16.55 0.81
C PRO A 120 8.66 -15.05 0.70
N PHE A 121 7.76 -14.63 -0.19
CA PHE A 121 7.46 -13.22 -0.35
C PHE A 121 5.96 -12.95 -0.25
N PHE A 122 5.64 -11.78 0.27
CA PHE A 122 4.28 -11.31 0.50
C PHE A 122 4.00 -10.06 -0.32
N LEU A 123 2.81 -10.01 -0.91
CA LEU A 123 2.27 -8.80 -1.49
C LEU A 123 1.69 -7.96 -0.37
N MET A 124 2.02 -6.67 -0.31
CA MET A 124 1.43 -5.76 0.67
C MET A 124 1.00 -4.46 -0.01
N GLY A 125 -0.14 -3.93 0.41
CA GLY A 125 -0.56 -2.60 -0.01
C GLY A 125 -1.37 -1.88 1.04
N HIS A 126 -1.19 -0.55 1.10
CA HIS A 126 -1.95 0.33 1.96
C HIS A 126 -2.87 1.23 1.11
N SER A 127 -4.13 1.40 1.52
CA SER A 127 -5.07 2.31 0.87
C SER A 127 -5.21 2.01 -0.64
N MET A 128 -4.89 2.95 -1.53
CA MET A 128 -4.78 2.73 -2.97
C MET A 128 -3.80 1.60 -3.31
N GLY A 129 -2.66 1.51 -2.61
CA GLY A 129 -1.71 0.40 -2.77
C GLY A 129 -2.34 -0.95 -2.44
N GLY A 130 -3.25 -0.99 -1.47
CA GLY A 130 -4.05 -2.18 -1.16
C GLY A 130 -4.99 -2.58 -2.30
N THR A 131 -5.62 -1.59 -2.94
CA THR A 131 -6.42 -1.82 -4.15
C THR A 131 -5.56 -2.40 -5.29
N ILE A 132 -4.36 -1.83 -5.50
CA ILE A 132 -3.41 -2.29 -6.53
C ILE A 132 -2.97 -3.73 -6.24
N ALA A 133 -2.56 -4.04 -5.01
CA ALA A 133 -2.09 -5.36 -4.62
C ALA A 133 -3.20 -6.42 -4.72
N ALA A 134 -4.42 -6.10 -4.25
CA ALA A 134 -5.58 -6.99 -4.36
C ALA A 134 -5.96 -7.27 -5.82
N LEU A 135 -6.03 -6.22 -6.65
CA LEU A 135 -6.35 -6.36 -8.08
C LEU A 135 -5.30 -7.17 -8.82
N TYR A 136 -4.01 -6.89 -8.56
CA TYR A 136 -2.91 -7.63 -9.16
C TYR A 136 -2.97 -9.12 -8.78
N ALA A 137 -3.15 -9.42 -7.49
CA ALA A 137 -3.24 -10.78 -7.01
C ALA A 137 -4.41 -11.55 -7.65
N ALA A 138 -5.60 -10.95 -7.69
CA ALA A 138 -6.80 -11.59 -8.21
C ALA A 138 -6.78 -11.77 -9.74
N GLU A 139 -6.22 -10.83 -10.50
CA GLU A 139 -6.24 -10.91 -11.98
C GLU A 139 -4.99 -11.59 -12.56
N ARG A 140 -3.82 -11.38 -11.97
CA ARG A 140 -2.55 -11.79 -12.58
C ARG A 140 -2.02 -13.12 -12.03
N LEU A 141 -2.29 -13.39 -10.72
CA LEU A 141 -1.79 -14.61 -10.08
C LEU A 141 -2.76 -15.79 -10.23
N ALA A 142 -4.05 -15.56 -10.47
CA ALA A 142 -5.02 -16.60 -10.82
C ALA A 142 -4.65 -17.36 -12.11
N HIS A 143 -3.77 -16.78 -12.95
CA HIS A 143 -3.35 -17.35 -14.24
C HIS A 143 -1.87 -17.76 -14.28
N GLY A 144 -1.20 -17.86 -13.14
CA GLY A 144 0.19 -18.27 -13.04
C GLY A 144 1.04 -17.34 -12.15
N ALA A 145 2.18 -17.85 -11.70
CA ALA A 145 3.09 -17.09 -10.85
C ALA A 145 3.74 -15.93 -11.64
N ALA A 146 3.70 -14.70 -11.09
CA ALA A 146 4.55 -13.63 -11.56
C ALA A 146 6.02 -13.99 -11.22
N HIS A 147 6.92 -13.78 -12.17
CA HIS A 147 8.36 -14.02 -11.98
C HIS A 147 8.73 -15.44 -11.49
N GLY A 148 7.90 -16.44 -11.80
CA GLY A 148 8.20 -17.86 -11.51
C GLY A 148 8.08 -18.27 -10.04
N GLN A 149 7.59 -17.41 -9.18
CA GLN A 149 7.36 -17.69 -7.76
C GLN A 149 5.95 -17.25 -7.34
N ARG A 150 5.25 -18.12 -6.60
CA ARG A 150 3.94 -17.79 -6.02
C ARG A 150 4.16 -17.03 -4.71
N PRO A 151 3.43 -15.93 -4.46
CA PRO A 151 3.47 -15.26 -3.15
C PRO A 151 2.98 -16.18 -2.04
N ALA A 152 3.56 -16.04 -0.86
CA ALA A 152 3.12 -16.73 0.34
C ALA A 152 1.81 -16.15 0.91
N GLY A 153 1.50 -14.89 0.59
CA GLY A 153 0.24 -14.26 0.99
C GLY A 153 0.08 -12.83 0.50
N LEU A 154 -1.13 -12.31 0.72
CA LEU A 154 -1.54 -10.93 0.42
C LEU A 154 -1.91 -10.19 1.71
N ILE A 155 -1.35 -9.00 1.92
CA ILE A 155 -1.54 -8.17 3.10
C ILE A 155 -2.17 -6.83 2.68
N LEU A 156 -3.33 -6.52 3.22
CA LEU A 156 -4.12 -5.33 2.88
C LEU A 156 -4.32 -4.46 4.12
N SER A 157 -3.72 -3.26 4.11
CA SER A 157 -3.85 -2.25 5.15
C SER A 157 -4.83 -1.18 4.72
N SER A 158 -5.97 -1.05 5.40
CA SER A 158 -7.01 -0.06 5.12
C SER A 158 -7.27 0.12 3.61
N PRO A 159 -7.46 -0.99 2.85
CA PRO A 159 -7.51 -0.94 1.40
C PRO A 159 -8.74 -0.19 0.89
N ALA A 160 -8.59 0.58 -0.20
CA ALA A 160 -9.71 1.23 -0.88
C ALA A 160 -10.45 0.22 -1.78
N LEU A 161 -11.37 -0.56 -1.20
CA LEU A 161 -12.08 -1.65 -1.88
C LEU A 161 -13.54 -1.32 -2.23
N ALA A 162 -14.12 -0.32 -1.59
CA ALA A 162 -15.46 0.16 -1.86
C ALA A 162 -15.50 1.70 -1.83
N PRO A 163 -16.39 2.34 -2.61
CA PRO A 163 -16.66 3.76 -2.45
C PRO A 163 -17.32 4.00 -1.09
N GLY A 164 -17.09 5.19 -0.50
CA GLY A 164 -17.73 5.56 0.77
C GLY A 164 -19.25 5.42 0.71
N ARG A 165 -19.88 4.97 1.80
CA ARG A 165 -21.34 4.72 1.88
C ARG A 165 -22.20 5.93 1.53
N ASP A 166 -21.68 7.12 1.86
CA ASP A 166 -22.38 8.39 1.63
C ASP A 166 -22.20 8.92 0.20
N VAL A 167 -21.47 8.20 -0.68
CA VAL A 167 -21.26 8.58 -2.07
C VAL A 167 -22.38 8.01 -2.94
N PRO A 168 -23.34 8.83 -3.39
CA PRO A 168 -24.45 8.33 -4.18
C PRO A 168 -23.99 7.87 -5.57
N ARG A 169 -24.65 6.85 -6.12
CA ARG A 169 -24.29 6.25 -7.41
C ARG A 169 -24.24 7.25 -8.57
N TRP A 170 -25.10 8.28 -8.56
CA TRP A 170 -25.07 9.32 -9.58
C TRP A 170 -23.78 10.15 -9.51
N MET A 171 -23.23 10.39 -8.31
CA MET A 171 -21.97 11.11 -8.14
C MET A 171 -20.80 10.28 -8.69
N ILE A 172 -20.80 8.96 -8.49
CA ILE A 172 -19.83 8.04 -9.10
C ILE A 172 -19.93 8.12 -10.63
N ALA A 173 -21.15 8.09 -11.20
CA ALA A 173 -21.34 8.22 -12.64
C ALA A 173 -20.89 9.61 -13.16
N ALA A 174 -21.21 10.68 -12.45
CA ALA A 174 -20.76 12.04 -12.78
C ALA A 174 -19.22 12.16 -12.74
N SER A 175 -18.56 11.56 -11.74
CA SER A 175 -17.10 11.55 -11.64
C SER A 175 -16.45 10.86 -12.84
N GLN A 176 -17.05 9.77 -13.33
CA GLN A 176 -16.59 9.09 -14.56
C GLN A 176 -16.70 9.99 -15.79
N LEU A 177 -17.80 10.75 -15.93
CA LEU A 177 -17.97 11.69 -17.03
C LEU A 177 -16.96 12.85 -16.94
N VAL A 178 -16.81 13.46 -15.74
CA VAL A 178 -15.83 14.52 -15.50
C VAL A 178 -14.41 14.03 -15.82
N SER A 179 -14.08 12.83 -15.40
CA SER A 179 -12.78 12.21 -15.67
C SER A 179 -12.48 12.04 -17.18
N ARG A 180 -13.50 11.89 -18.02
CA ARG A 180 -13.35 11.77 -19.48
C ARG A 180 -13.21 13.14 -20.15
N VAL A 181 -14.01 14.13 -19.72
CA VAL A 181 -14.06 15.46 -20.36
C VAL A 181 -12.96 16.39 -19.82
N TRP A 182 -12.71 16.32 -18.51
CA TRP A 182 -11.71 17.13 -17.84
C TRP A 182 -10.87 16.27 -16.85
N PRO A 183 -9.99 15.42 -17.35
CA PRO A 183 -9.29 14.41 -16.54
C PRO A 183 -8.42 14.99 -15.43
N ARG A 184 -7.94 16.22 -15.59
CA ARG A 184 -7.12 16.94 -14.58
C ARG A 184 -7.95 17.80 -13.63
N TYR A 185 -9.28 17.73 -13.70
CA TYR A 185 -10.14 18.46 -12.76
C TYR A 185 -9.75 18.13 -11.30
N PRO A 186 -9.55 19.12 -10.42
CA PRO A 186 -9.19 18.94 -9.02
C PRO A 186 -10.40 18.40 -8.22
N ALA A 187 -10.55 17.07 -8.16
CA ALA A 187 -11.78 16.44 -7.70
C ALA A 187 -11.89 16.32 -6.18
N MET A 188 -10.78 16.02 -5.50
CA MET A 188 -10.78 15.82 -4.04
C MET A 188 -9.43 16.20 -3.46
N LYS A 189 -9.38 16.38 -2.14
CA LYS A 189 -8.15 16.58 -1.37
C LYS A 189 -8.18 15.67 -0.16
N ILE A 190 -7.04 15.08 0.18
CA ILE A 190 -6.88 14.27 1.40
C ILE A 190 -6.59 15.24 2.55
N ASP A 191 -7.37 15.13 3.63
CA ASP A 191 -7.09 15.85 4.87
C ASP A 191 -6.16 15.00 5.74
N PRO A 192 -4.93 15.47 6.05
CA PRO A 192 -4.01 14.73 6.91
C PRO A 192 -4.55 14.43 8.31
N ALA A 193 -5.51 15.21 8.82
CA ALA A 193 -6.12 14.97 10.12
C ALA A 193 -6.93 13.65 10.18
N LEU A 194 -7.27 13.06 9.03
CA LEU A 194 -8.00 11.79 8.93
C LEU A 194 -7.09 10.57 8.84
N LEU A 195 -5.76 10.76 8.79
CA LEU A 195 -4.80 9.67 8.63
C LEU A 195 -4.63 8.86 9.93
N ALA A 196 -4.42 9.54 11.04
CA ALA A 196 -4.16 8.91 12.33
C ALA A 196 -4.66 9.81 13.48
N ARG A 197 -4.92 9.22 14.64
CA ARG A 197 -5.20 9.92 15.90
C ARG A 197 -3.93 10.54 16.51
N ASP A 198 -2.77 9.98 16.17
CA ASP A 198 -1.47 10.49 16.62
C ASP A 198 -1.14 11.79 15.90
N SER A 199 -1.17 12.91 16.63
CA SER A 199 -0.90 14.25 16.07
C SER A 199 0.51 14.39 15.51
N ALA A 200 1.49 13.64 16.03
CA ALA A 200 2.86 13.67 15.52
C ALA A 200 2.93 13.07 14.10
N VAL A 201 2.15 12.02 13.83
CA VAL A 201 2.04 11.42 12.47
C VAL A 201 1.38 12.40 11.50
N VAL A 202 0.32 13.08 11.94
CA VAL A 202 -0.38 14.11 11.14
C VAL A 202 0.55 15.27 10.81
N GLU A 203 1.32 15.75 11.78
CA GLU A 203 2.25 16.86 11.60
C GLU A 203 3.43 16.47 10.71
N ALA A 204 3.98 15.28 10.89
CA ALA A 204 5.02 14.73 10.01
C ALA A 204 4.54 14.64 8.56
N ASN A 205 3.30 14.18 8.34
CA ASN A 205 2.71 14.15 7.00
C ASN A 205 2.58 15.55 6.40
N ARG A 206 2.08 16.55 7.18
CA ARG A 206 1.91 17.94 6.71
C ARG A 206 3.22 18.59 6.28
N ASN A 207 4.31 18.26 6.97
CA ASN A 207 5.63 18.86 6.74
C ASN A 207 6.48 18.08 5.73
N ASP A 208 6.01 16.93 5.26
CA ASP A 208 6.76 16.10 4.32
C ASP A 208 6.68 16.66 2.89
N PRO A 209 7.81 17.12 2.31
CA PRO A 209 7.83 17.70 0.96
C PRO A 209 7.58 16.68 -0.16
N LEU A 210 7.64 15.39 0.13
CA LEU A 210 7.39 14.31 -0.84
C LEU A 210 5.93 13.86 -0.85
N VAL A 211 5.15 14.24 0.17
CA VAL A 211 3.70 14.04 0.22
C VAL A 211 3.01 15.09 -0.64
N HIS A 212 2.03 14.66 -1.43
CA HIS A 212 1.26 15.58 -2.26
C HIS A 212 0.06 16.13 -1.49
N HIS A 213 0.11 17.41 -1.13
CA HIS A 213 -0.96 18.11 -0.38
C HIS A 213 -1.96 18.83 -1.30
N GLY A 214 -1.79 18.74 -2.61
CA GLY A 214 -2.68 19.33 -3.59
C GLY A 214 -3.93 18.47 -3.85
N PRO A 215 -4.79 18.93 -4.78
CA PRO A 215 -5.96 18.15 -5.17
C PRO A 215 -5.58 16.93 -6.02
N ILE A 216 -6.35 15.87 -5.84
CA ILE A 216 -6.26 14.64 -6.64
C ILE A 216 -7.03 14.84 -7.94
N PRO A 217 -6.43 14.53 -9.11
CA PRO A 217 -7.11 14.62 -10.40
C PRO A 217 -8.31 13.67 -10.51
N ALA A 218 -9.37 14.13 -11.17
CA ALA A 218 -10.58 13.34 -11.39
C ALA A 218 -10.31 12.00 -12.09
N ARG A 219 -9.34 11.94 -13.00
CA ARG A 219 -8.94 10.70 -13.66
C ARG A 219 -8.42 9.68 -12.64
N THR A 220 -7.52 10.07 -11.76
CA THR A 220 -6.93 9.16 -10.76
C THR A 220 -8.00 8.61 -9.80
N GLY A 221 -8.90 9.47 -9.30
CA GLY A 221 -10.03 9.02 -8.50
C GLY A 221 -10.96 8.06 -9.23
N ALA A 222 -11.26 8.34 -10.50
CA ALA A 222 -12.09 7.49 -11.33
C ALA A 222 -11.45 6.12 -11.62
N GLU A 223 -10.12 6.06 -11.80
CA GLU A 223 -9.38 4.82 -12.02
C GLU A 223 -9.35 3.94 -10.75
N ILE A 224 -9.29 4.55 -9.56
CA ILE A 224 -9.45 3.79 -8.30
C ILE A 224 -10.85 3.17 -8.22
N LEU A 225 -11.91 3.90 -8.58
CA LEU A 225 -13.27 3.35 -8.65
C LEU A 225 -13.41 2.22 -9.70
N VAL A 226 -12.69 2.32 -10.82
CA VAL A 226 -12.61 1.24 -11.81
C VAL A 226 -11.94 0.00 -11.20
N ALA A 227 -10.84 0.18 -10.45
CA ALA A 227 -10.14 -0.92 -9.79
C ALA A 227 -11.03 -1.62 -8.75
N MET A 228 -11.75 -0.87 -7.91
CA MET A 228 -12.72 -1.42 -6.95
C MET A 228 -13.74 -2.34 -7.63
N LYS A 229 -14.33 -1.89 -8.75
CA LYS A 229 -15.28 -2.70 -9.53
C LYS A 229 -14.64 -3.92 -10.20
N ARG A 230 -13.37 -3.82 -10.61
CA ARG A 230 -12.64 -4.97 -11.16
C ARG A 230 -12.42 -6.02 -10.07
N ILE A 231 -11.96 -5.60 -8.87
CA ILE A 231 -11.75 -6.49 -7.72
C ILE A 231 -13.05 -7.22 -7.35
N GLU A 232 -14.17 -6.50 -7.25
CA GLU A 232 -15.49 -7.08 -6.96
C GLU A 232 -15.84 -8.27 -7.87
N ARG A 233 -15.42 -8.21 -9.14
CA ARG A 233 -15.69 -9.25 -10.14
C ARG A 233 -14.75 -10.45 -10.05
N VAL A 234 -13.52 -10.25 -9.56
CA VAL A 234 -12.46 -11.27 -9.65
C VAL A 234 -11.99 -11.78 -8.29
N ARG A 235 -12.39 -11.16 -7.18
CA ARG A 235 -11.92 -11.53 -5.82
C ARG A 235 -12.18 -12.99 -5.44
N ALA A 236 -13.25 -13.60 -5.98
CA ALA A 236 -13.55 -15.01 -5.76
C ALA A 236 -12.53 -15.97 -6.38
N ALA A 237 -11.69 -15.50 -7.32
CA ALA A 237 -10.61 -16.29 -7.91
C ALA A 237 -9.30 -16.21 -7.11
N LEU A 238 -9.22 -15.35 -6.11
CA LEU A 238 -8.02 -15.18 -5.28
C LEU A 238 -7.97 -16.29 -4.23
N ASP A 239 -6.94 -17.13 -4.30
CA ASP A 239 -6.74 -18.32 -3.47
C ASP A 239 -5.49 -18.26 -2.58
N LEU A 240 -4.80 -17.11 -2.52
CA LEU A 240 -3.67 -16.89 -1.60
C LEU A 240 -4.17 -16.72 -0.16
N PRO A 241 -3.37 -17.05 0.88
CA PRO A 241 -3.60 -16.56 2.23
C PRO A 241 -3.74 -15.04 2.25
N VAL A 242 -4.72 -14.51 2.95
CA VAL A 242 -5.01 -13.06 2.99
C VAL A 242 -5.08 -12.56 4.43
N LEU A 243 -4.34 -11.48 4.71
CA LEU A 243 -4.50 -10.67 5.90
C LEU A 243 -5.09 -9.31 5.50
N VAL A 244 -6.23 -8.95 6.09
CA VAL A 244 -6.82 -7.62 5.96
C VAL A 244 -6.90 -6.97 7.34
N PHE A 245 -6.47 -5.73 7.46
CA PHE A 245 -6.70 -4.95 8.67
C PHE A 245 -7.13 -3.53 8.34
N HIS A 246 -8.03 -2.96 9.17
CA HIS A 246 -8.67 -1.69 8.92
C HIS A 246 -9.03 -0.98 10.25
N GLY A 247 -9.00 0.34 10.28
CA GLY A 247 -9.50 1.11 11.41
C GLY A 247 -11.04 1.25 11.36
N SER A 248 -11.73 1.11 12.50
CA SER A 248 -13.20 1.26 12.51
C SER A 248 -13.65 2.69 12.20
N ASP A 249 -12.83 3.68 12.54
CA ASP A 249 -13.11 5.11 12.39
C ASP A 249 -12.42 5.75 11.18
N ASP A 250 -11.97 4.91 10.24
CA ASP A 250 -11.44 5.37 8.97
C ASP A 250 -12.50 6.17 8.17
N LYS A 251 -12.12 7.41 7.79
CA LYS A 251 -12.95 8.33 7.00
C LYS A 251 -12.45 8.52 5.57
N LEU A 252 -11.32 7.89 5.22
CA LEU A 252 -10.73 7.96 3.88
C LEU A 252 -11.10 6.76 3.01
N THR A 253 -11.13 5.57 3.62
CA THR A 253 -11.59 4.35 2.98
C THR A 253 -12.66 3.67 3.82
N GLU A 254 -13.57 2.95 3.16
CA GLU A 254 -14.75 2.36 3.81
C GLU A 254 -14.41 1.00 4.45
N PRO A 255 -14.47 0.85 5.80
CA PRO A 255 -14.16 -0.42 6.46
C PRO A 255 -15.08 -1.57 6.03
N GLU A 256 -16.32 -1.28 5.65
CA GLU A 256 -17.23 -2.31 5.14
C GLU A 256 -16.74 -2.92 3.83
N GLY A 257 -16.03 -2.17 3.00
CA GLY A 257 -15.37 -2.71 1.81
C GLY A 257 -14.40 -3.85 2.15
N SER A 258 -13.66 -3.72 3.26
CA SER A 258 -12.79 -4.79 3.78
C SER A 258 -13.58 -5.99 4.31
N ARG A 259 -14.71 -5.75 4.99
CA ARG A 259 -15.62 -6.82 5.46
C ARG A 259 -16.24 -7.59 4.30
N GLU A 260 -16.73 -6.90 3.28
CA GLU A 260 -17.28 -7.52 2.07
C GLU A 260 -16.22 -8.31 1.31
N PHE A 261 -15.01 -7.75 1.15
CA PHE A 261 -13.91 -8.44 0.50
C PHE A 261 -13.56 -9.74 1.25
N ALA A 262 -13.41 -9.69 2.58
CA ALA A 262 -13.08 -10.87 3.38
C ALA A 262 -14.16 -11.96 3.34
N ARG A 263 -15.44 -11.59 3.17
CA ARG A 263 -16.54 -12.56 3.01
C ARG A 263 -16.59 -13.24 1.64
N GLU A 264 -16.08 -12.56 0.60
CA GLU A 264 -16.29 -12.97 -0.79
C GLU A 264 -14.99 -13.35 -1.53
N VAL A 265 -13.82 -13.16 -0.88
CA VAL A 265 -12.56 -13.64 -1.42
C VAL A 265 -12.55 -15.18 -1.46
N GLY A 266 -11.99 -15.76 -2.54
CA GLY A 266 -11.92 -17.22 -2.73
C GLY A 266 -10.92 -17.93 -1.84
N SER A 267 -10.12 -17.19 -1.08
CA SER A 267 -9.13 -17.74 -0.14
C SER A 267 -9.80 -18.53 1.00
N ALA A 268 -9.33 -19.75 1.22
CA ALA A 268 -9.71 -20.55 2.40
C ALA A 268 -9.05 -20.05 3.70
N ASP A 269 -8.04 -19.20 3.60
CA ASP A 269 -7.26 -18.61 4.69
C ASP A 269 -7.32 -17.10 4.60
N CYS A 270 -8.36 -16.51 5.16
CA CYS A 270 -8.58 -15.06 5.19
C CYS A 270 -8.77 -14.58 6.63
N THR A 271 -7.81 -13.79 7.11
CA THR A 271 -7.86 -13.12 8.41
C THR A 271 -8.26 -11.66 8.23
N LEU A 272 -9.34 -11.22 8.87
CA LEU A 272 -9.77 -9.83 8.94
C LEU A 272 -9.70 -9.31 10.37
N THR A 273 -9.00 -8.21 10.59
CA THR A 273 -8.96 -7.51 11.89
C THR A 273 -9.42 -6.06 11.72
N ILE A 274 -10.48 -5.67 12.45
CA ILE A 274 -10.91 -4.28 12.56
C ILE A 274 -10.40 -3.72 13.89
N TYR A 275 -9.55 -2.70 13.83
CA TYR A 275 -9.02 -2.02 15.00
C TYR A 275 -9.96 -0.90 15.43
N GLU A 276 -10.62 -1.12 16.57
CA GLU A 276 -11.66 -0.21 17.07
C GLU A 276 -11.09 1.16 17.41
N GLY A 277 -11.76 2.23 16.94
CA GLY A 277 -11.36 3.60 17.09
C GLY A 277 -10.15 4.05 16.25
N SER A 278 -9.43 3.14 15.60
CA SER A 278 -8.29 3.49 14.76
C SER A 278 -8.74 4.17 13.47
N TYR A 279 -7.92 5.11 12.99
CA TYR A 279 -8.12 5.82 11.74
C TYR A 279 -7.50 5.06 10.54
N HIS A 280 -7.22 5.77 9.46
CA HIS A 280 -6.79 5.19 8.19
C HIS A 280 -5.45 4.46 8.26
N GLU A 281 -4.44 5.06 8.89
CA GLU A 281 -3.08 4.54 8.97
C GLU A 281 -2.87 3.73 10.26
N THR A 282 -3.52 2.59 10.41
CA THR A 282 -3.46 1.75 11.63
C THR A 282 -2.04 1.40 12.06
N MET A 283 -1.10 1.25 11.10
CA MET A 283 0.33 0.98 11.38
C MET A 283 1.10 2.21 11.88
N ASN A 284 0.51 3.40 11.81
CA ASN A 284 1.08 4.65 12.28
C ASN A 284 0.25 5.26 13.43
N ASP A 285 -0.93 4.72 13.72
CA ASP A 285 -1.84 5.23 14.75
C ASP A 285 -1.42 4.81 16.17
N LEU A 286 -2.19 5.13 17.17
CA LEU A 286 -1.90 4.84 18.58
C LEU A 286 -1.75 3.34 18.87
N ASP A 287 -2.44 2.49 18.09
CA ASP A 287 -2.39 1.03 18.22
C ASP A 287 -1.27 0.36 17.38
N ARG A 288 -0.39 1.13 16.74
CA ARG A 288 0.63 0.64 15.77
C ARG A 288 1.45 -0.56 16.24
N ALA A 289 1.81 -0.60 17.52
CA ALA A 289 2.60 -1.72 18.05
C ALA A 289 1.83 -3.04 17.90
N ARG A 290 0.58 -3.07 18.35
CA ARG A 290 -0.30 -4.23 18.26
C ARG A 290 -0.56 -4.66 16.80
N VAL A 291 -0.75 -3.67 15.92
CA VAL A 291 -0.99 -3.92 14.48
C VAL A 291 0.24 -4.56 13.84
N ILE A 292 1.43 -4.00 14.11
CA ILE A 292 2.69 -4.48 13.51
C ILE A 292 3.08 -5.85 14.11
N ASP A 293 2.87 -6.08 15.40
CA ASP A 293 3.13 -7.38 16.01
C ASP A 293 2.26 -8.48 15.38
N ALA A 294 0.95 -8.24 15.25
CA ALA A 294 0.04 -9.17 14.58
C ALA A 294 0.42 -9.42 13.10
N LEU A 295 0.88 -8.38 12.39
CA LEU A 295 1.39 -8.51 11.03
C LEU A 295 2.63 -9.41 10.96
N ILE A 296 3.60 -9.22 11.86
CA ILE A 296 4.83 -10.02 11.93
C ILE A 296 4.50 -11.47 12.26
N GLU A 297 3.62 -11.72 13.23
CA GLU A 297 3.16 -13.07 13.59
C GLU A 297 2.51 -13.78 12.40
N TRP A 298 1.63 -13.06 11.67
CA TRP A 298 0.97 -13.63 10.51
C TRP A 298 1.97 -13.96 9.39
N ILE A 299 2.93 -13.06 9.08
CA ILE A 299 4.00 -13.34 8.11
C ILE A 299 4.81 -14.56 8.53
N ALA A 300 5.20 -14.67 9.81
CA ALA A 300 5.97 -15.80 10.31
C ALA A 300 5.23 -17.13 10.16
N ALA A 301 3.93 -17.15 10.41
CA ALA A 301 3.08 -18.35 10.26
C ALA A 301 2.96 -18.81 8.80
N HIS A 302 3.12 -17.91 7.82
CA HIS A 302 2.96 -18.19 6.38
C HIS A 302 4.31 -18.24 5.62
N SER A 303 5.44 -18.22 6.33
CA SER A 303 6.79 -18.24 5.73
C SER A 303 7.41 -19.65 5.68
N GLY A 304 6.70 -20.68 6.12
CA GLY A 304 7.18 -22.05 6.23
C GLY A 304 7.02 -22.88 4.98
#